data_f6a8e80fda5dfd5ccbebe65059094c43
#
_entry.id   f6a8e80fda5dfd5ccbebe65059094c43
#
_cell.length_a   1.000
_cell.length_b   1.000
_cell.length_c   1.000
_cell.angle_alpha   90.00
_cell.angle_beta   90.00
_cell.angle_gamma   90.00
#
_symmetry.space_group_name_H-M   'P 1'
#
loop_
_entity.id
_entity.type
_entity.pdbx_description
1 polymer ?
#
loop_
_entity_poly.entity_id
_entity_poly.type
_entity_poly.pdbx_seq_one_letter_code
_entity_poly.pdbx_strand_id
1 'polypeptide(L)'
;VIFDEASQLRIEDTYPALIRGKIKIVSGDSQQMPPTNFFQGGNALLSPIEGDGDGDGDGDIIQNTIQKANDSIELADSESLLVYAENNNYKQSYLKIHYRSQHPSLIDFSNHAFYGKRLIPMPAKVEYKPIQYIEVNGIYEDSVNRDEAKQVINILLNHVKPNKEGKYPSVGIATFNLYQRNLILEEISKVRQLKPEYDKKIADLGSELFVKNLENIQGDERDIIIIST
;
A
#
# COMPACT_ATOMS: atom_id res chain seq x y z
N VAL A 1 16.38 20.36 -9.79
CA VAL A 1 15.27 19.81 -8.98
C VAL A 1 15.34 18.29 -9.06
N ILE A 2 15.16 17.63 -7.92
CA ILE A 2 15.06 16.17 -7.80
C ILE A 2 13.67 15.87 -7.25
N PHE A 3 12.96 14.97 -7.94
CA PHE A 3 11.68 14.42 -7.51
C PHE A 3 11.91 12.96 -7.20
N ASP A 4 11.57 12.55 -6.00
CA ASP A 4 11.56 11.15 -5.58
C ASP A 4 10.14 10.65 -5.44
N GLU A 5 9.94 9.31 -5.51
CA GLU A 5 8.62 8.67 -5.53
C GLU A 5 7.68 9.23 -6.62
N ALA A 6 8.25 9.55 -7.79
CA ALA A 6 7.54 10.26 -8.84
C ALA A 6 6.38 9.48 -9.48
N SER A 7 6.31 8.18 -9.25
CA SER A 7 5.13 7.36 -9.59
C SER A 7 3.87 7.74 -8.81
N GLN A 8 4.03 8.39 -7.64
CA GLN A 8 2.94 8.85 -6.77
C GLN A 8 2.66 10.35 -6.88
N LEU A 9 3.49 11.09 -7.60
CA LEU A 9 3.36 12.54 -7.72
C LEU A 9 2.50 12.90 -8.92
N ARG A 10 1.52 13.78 -8.69
CA ARG A 10 0.73 14.36 -9.76
C ARG A 10 1.50 15.48 -10.46
N ILE A 11 1.27 15.65 -11.76
CA ILE A 11 1.95 16.69 -12.55
C ILE A 11 1.58 18.07 -12.03
N GLU A 12 0.30 18.32 -11.77
CA GLU A 12 -0.21 19.60 -11.31
C GLU A 12 0.46 20.06 -10.01
N ASP A 13 0.73 19.14 -9.08
CA ASP A 13 1.39 19.44 -7.81
C ASP A 13 2.88 19.74 -7.98
N THR A 14 3.51 19.16 -8.99
CA THR A 14 4.95 19.28 -9.24
C THR A 14 5.32 20.36 -10.25
N TYR A 15 4.36 20.81 -11.07
CA TYR A 15 4.58 21.76 -12.16
C TYR A 15 5.32 23.04 -11.75
N PRO A 16 4.98 23.73 -10.64
CA PRO A 16 5.69 24.93 -10.21
C PRO A 16 7.18 24.72 -9.93
N ALA A 17 7.56 23.52 -9.49
CA ALA A 17 8.97 23.15 -9.27
C ALA A 17 9.64 22.72 -10.57
N LEU A 18 8.91 22.01 -11.43
CA LEU A 18 9.38 21.56 -12.75
C LEU A 18 9.85 22.73 -13.64
N ILE A 19 9.06 23.81 -13.73
CA ILE A 19 9.38 24.97 -14.58
C ILE A 19 10.58 25.77 -14.07
N ARG A 20 10.87 25.70 -12.78
CA ARG A 20 12.00 26.43 -12.16
C ARG A 20 13.33 25.72 -12.28
N GLY A 21 13.31 24.40 -12.47
CA GLY A 21 14.52 23.60 -12.52
C GLY A 21 15.17 23.57 -13.89
N LYS A 22 16.44 24.04 -14.02
CA LYS A 22 17.23 23.87 -15.24
C LYS A 22 17.58 22.40 -15.47
N ILE A 23 17.95 21.69 -14.39
CA ILE A 23 18.21 20.24 -14.38
C ILE A 23 17.10 19.59 -13.58
N LYS A 24 16.51 18.55 -14.15
CA LYS A 24 15.42 17.79 -13.55
C LYS A 24 15.81 16.33 -13.46
N ILE A 25 15.73 15.77 -12.27
CA ILE A 25 15.92 14.33 -12.02
C ILE A 25 14.59 13.83 -11.45
N VAL A 26 14.05 12.82 -12.11
CA VAL A 26 12.78 12.19 -11.73
C VAL A 26 13.10 10.76 -11.37
N SER A 27 12.90 10.37 -10.11
CA SER A 27 13.11 9.03 -9.57
C SER A 27 11.76 8.44 -9.18
N GLY A 28 11.51 7.22 -9.58
CA GLY A 28 10.26 6.52 -9.27
C GLY A 28 10.27 5.11 -9.83
N ASP A 29 9.20 4.39 -9.56
CA ASP A 29 9.02 3.00 -9.98
C ASP A 29 7.64 2.83 -10.61
N SER A 30 7.61 2.56 -11.92
CA SER A 30 6.38 2.38 -12.69
C SER A 30 5.61 1.09 -12.32
N GLN A 31 6.20 0.21 -11.54
CA GLN A 31 5.54 -1.01 -11.04
C GLN A 31 4.91 -0.81 -9.65
N GLN A 32 5.12 0.36 -9.03
CA GLN A 32 4.45 0.75 -7.79
C GLN A 32 3.13 1.46 -8.08
N MET A 33 2.30 1.62 -7.03
CA MET A 33 0.98 2.22 -7.19
C MET A 33 1.08 3.67 -7.70
N PRO A 34 0.22 4.05 -8.66
CA PRO A 34 0.10 5.43 -9.12
C PRO A 34 -0.50 6.34 -8.03
N PRO A 35 -0.57 7.66 -8.25
CA PRO A 35 -1.26 8.57 -7.35
C PRO A 35 -2.70 8.12 -7.13
N THR A 36 -3.13 7.95 -5.89
CA THR A 36 -4.49 7.52 -5.59
C THR A 36 -5.43 8.72 -5.48
N ASN A 37 -6.55 8.67 -6.22
CA ASN A 37 -7.66 9.63 -6.10
C ASN A 37 -8.74 9.17 -5.12
N PHE A 38 -8.49 8.12 -4.35
CA PHE A 38 -9.46 7.44 -3.50
C PHE A 38 -10.23 8.39 -2.55
N PHE A 39 -9.60 9.46 -2.08
CA PHE A 39 -10.24 10.45 -1.20
C PHE A 39 -10.93 11.62 -1.93
N GLN A 40 -10.71 11.81 -3.23
CA GLN A 40 -11.35 12.90 -3.98
C GLN A 40 -12.63 12.46 -4.68
N GLY A 41 -12.75 11.19 -5.08
CA GLY A 41 -13.94 10.65 -5.75
C GLY A 41 -15.13 10.37 -4.82
N GLY A 42 -14.90 10.19 -3.52
CA GLY A 42 -15.94 9.81 -2.57
C GLY A 42 -17.02 10.86 -2.30
N ASN A 43 -16.78 12.13 -2.58
CA ASN A 43 -17.77 13.19 -2.39
C ASN A 43 -18.54 13.56 -3.68
N ALA A 44 -18.07 13.14 -4.84
CA ALA A 44 -18.76 13.47 -6.10
C ALA A 44 -19.82 12.43 -6.51
N LEU A 45 -19.76 11.22 -5.94
CA LEU A 45 -20.70 10.12 -6.28
C LEU A 45 -21.81 9.89 -5.25
N LEU A 46 -21.85 10.65 -4.15
CA LEU A 46 -22.85 10.46 -3.07
C LEU A 46 -23.75 11.68 -2.85
N SER A 47 -23.85 12.58 -3.81
CA SER A 47 -24.97 13.54 -3.81
C SER A 47 -26.16 12.87 -4.50
N PRO A 48 -27.25 12.55 -3.81
CA PRO A 48 -28.49 12.20 -4.47
C PRO A 48 -28.92 13.42 -5.29
N ILE A 49 -29.07 13.25 -6.59
CA ILE A 49 -29.81 14.21 -7.40
C ILE A 49 -31.27 14.01 -7.02
N GLU A 50 -31.74 14.77 -6.02
CA GLU A 50 -33.15 15.02 -5.87
C GLU A 50 -33.54 16.00 -6.98
N GLY A 51 -34.12 15.47 -8.03
CA GLY A 51 -34.67 16.21 -9.13
C GLY A 51 -36.05 15.63 -9.45
N ASP A 52 -37.10 16.17 -8.84
CA ASP A 52 -38.43 16.12 -9.40
C ASP A 52 -38.39 16.85 -10.74
N GLY A 53 -38.73 16.14 -11.82
CA GLY A 53 -38.83 16.76 -13.14
C GLY A 53 -39.19 15.75 -14.22
N ASP A 54 -40.45 15.60 -14.48
CA ASP A 54 -40.96 15.00 -15.71
C ASP A 54 -40.36 15.69 -16.94
N GLY A 55 -39.70 14.92 -17.81
CA GLY A 55 -39.18 15.45 -19.08
C GLY A 55 -38.57 14.35 -19.94
N ASP A 56 -39.36 13.87 -20.89
CA ASP A 56 -38.91 13.04 -22.01
C ASP A 56 -37.78 13.73 -22.79
N GLY A 57 -36.67 13.04 -23.00
CA GLY A 57 -35.79 13.33 -24.12
C GLY A 57 -34.38 13.82 -23.78
N ASP A 58 -33.56 13.16 -22.94
CA ASP A 58 -32.15 13.51 -22.88
C ASP A 58 -31.22 12.37 -22.41
N GLY A 59 -31.57 11.13 -22.69
CA GLY A 59 -30.71 9.98 -22.35
C GLY A 59 -29.31 10.05 -22.97
N ASP A 60 -29.21 10.58 -24.17
CA ASP A 60 -27.95 10.66 -24.92
C ASP A 60 -27.01 11.78 -24.39
N ILE A 61 -27.57 12.88 -23.88
CA ILE A 61 -26.76 13.98 -23.32
C ILE A 61 -26.19 13.57 -21.98
N ILE A 62 -26.98 12.90 -21.15
CA ILE A 62 -26.53 12.41 -19.84
C ILE A 62 -25.46 11.32 -20.00
N GLN A 63 -25.66 10.36 -20.92
CA GLN A 63 -24.65 9.34 -21.21
C GLN A 63 -23.36 9.94 -21.77
N ASN A 64 -23.46 10.89 -22.72
CA ASN A 64 -22.28 11.58 -23.23
C ASN A 64 -21.57 12.45 -22.17
N THR A 65 -22.30 13.01 -21.22
CA THR A 65 -21.72 13.78 -20.12
C THR A 65 -21.04 12.87 -19.10
N ILE A 66 -21.65 11.73 -18.78
CA ILE A 66 -21.05 10.71 -17.90
C ILE A 66 -19.81 10.08 -18.56
N GLN A 67 -19.89 9.77 -19.88
CA GLN A 67 -18.73 9.24 -20.61
C GLN A 67 -17.58 10.25 -20.64
N LYS A 68 -17.85 11.53 -20.95
CA LYS A 68 -16.82 12.59 -20.90
C LYS A 68 -16.28 12.84 -19.50
N ALA A 69 -17.10 12.72 -18.46
CA ALA A 69 -16.66 12.81 -17.08
C ALA A 69 -15.77 11.60 -16.71
N ASN A 70 -16.16 10.39 -17.12
CA ASN A 70 -15.37 9.18 -16.90
C ASN A 70 -14.04 9.23 -17.69
N ASP A 71 -14.07 9.65 -18.96
CA ASP A 71 -12.86 9.83 -19.75
C ASP A 71 -11.93 10.90 -19.16
N SER A 72 -12.50 11.95 -18.56
CA SER A 72 -11.73 13.00 -17.87
C SER A 72 -11.17 12.52 -16.53
N ILE A 73 -11.88 11.65 -15.83
CA ILE A 73 -11.44 11.01 -14.60
C ILE A 73 -10.31 9.99 -14.91
N GLU A 74 -10.47 9.18 -15.97
CA GLU A 74 -9.41 8.26 -16.41
C GLU A 74 -8.14 8.99 -16.86
N LEU A 75 -8.27 10.13 -17.54
CA LEU A 75 -7.13 10.96 -17.93
C LEU A 75 -6.45 11.64 -16.72
N ALA A 76 -7.23 12.07 -15.73
CA ALA A 76 -6.70 12.67 -14.50
C ALA A 76 -6.08 11.61 -13.58
N ASP A 77 -6.54 10.35 -13.65
CA ASP A 77 -6.06 9.24 -12.82
C ASP A 77 -4.74 8.64 -13.32
N SER A 78 -4.35 8.89 -14.56
CA SER A 78 -3.27 8.13 -15.19
C SER A 78 -1.91 8.84 -15.27
N GLU A 79 -1.83 10.15 -15.02
CA GLU A 79 -0.57 10.86 -15.21
C GLU A 79 0.17 11.17 -13.90
N SER A 80 1.06 10.26 -13.53
CA SER A 80 2.11 10.57 -12.57
C SER A 80 3.25 11.38 -13.25
N LEU A 81 4.01 12.09 -12.43
CA LEU A 81 5.22 12.78 -12.91
C LEU A 81 6.22 11.83 -13.59
N LEU A 82 6.28 10.56 -13.16
CA LEU A 82 7.13 9.55 -13.77
C LEU A 82 6.70 9.26 -15.21
N VAL A 83 5.41 9.01 -15.44
CA VAL A 83 4.84 8.77 -16.78
C VAL A 83 5.04 9.99 -17.66
N TYR A 84 4.85 11.20 -17.13
CA TYR A 84 5.16 12.44 -17.85
C TYR A 84 6.61 12.48 -18.29
N ALA A 85 7.57 12.14 -17.42
CA ALA A 85 8.99 12.15 -17.76
C ALA A 85 9.33 11.11 -18.85
N GLU A 86 8.73 9.92 -18.77
CA GLU A 86 8.90 8.86 -19.78
C GLU A 86 8.37 9.30 -21.15
N ASN A 87 7.17 9.89 -21.20
CA ASN A 87 6.54 10.38 -22.43
C ASN A 87 7.28 11.58 -23.04
N ASN A 88 7.99 12.37 -22.24
CA ASN A 88 8.78 13.52 -22.69
C ASN A 88 10.26 13.20 -22.94
N ASN A 89 10.58 11.93 -23.20
CA ASN A 89 11.91 11.47 -23.61
C ASN A 89 13.06 11.85 -22.64
N TYR A 90 12.78 11.86 -21.33
CA TYR A 90 13.86 11.99 -20.35
C TYR A 90 14.80 10.79 -20.46
N LYS A 91 16.11 11.05 -20.35
CA LYS A 91 17.10 9.97 -20.37
C LYS A 91 16.86 9.03 -19.18
N GLN A 92 16.57 7.78 -19.48
CA GLN A 92 16.28 6.76 -18.47
C GLN A 92 17.55 6.03 -18.01
N SER A 93 17.58 5.69 -16.73
CA SER A 93 18.58 4.83 -16.11
C SER A 93 17.93 4.02 -15.00
N TYR A 94 18.33 2.77 -14.87
CA TYR A 94 17.74 1.85 -13.89
C TYR A 94 18.73 1.55 -12.77
N LEU A 95 18.26 1.64 -11.52
CA LEU A 95 18.98 1.14 -10.37
C LEU A 95 18.81 -0.38 -10.30
N LYS A 96 19.93 -1.11 -10.38
CA LYS A 96 19.90 -2.58 -10.46
C LYS A 96 20.12 -3.25 -9.11
N ILE A 97 20.80 -2.60 -8.17
CA ILE A 97 21.13 -3.19 -6.87
C ILE A 97 19.95 -3.01 -5.92
N HIS A 98 19.42 -4.13 -5.44
CA HIS A 98 18.39 -4.15 -4.41
C HIS A 98 19.01 -4.51 -3.06
N TYR A 99 19.03 -3.56 -2.14
CA TYR A 99 19.68 -3.70 -0.82
C TYR A 99 18.69 -3.71 0.36
N ARG A 100 17.45 -3.27 0.15
CA ARG A 100 16.44 -3.12 1.23
C ARG A 100 16.05 -4.47 1.84
N SER A 101 15.80 -5.48 1.01
CA SER A 101 15.42 -6.80 1.50
C SER A 101 16.59 -7.50 2.18
N GLN A 102 16.36 -7.98 3.41
CA GLN A 102 17.38 -8.70 4.20
C GLN A 102 17.69 -10.09 3.65
N HIS A 103 16.84 -10.62 2.77
CA HIS A 103 17.00 -11.92 2.11
C HIS A 103 16.57 -11.83 0.64
N PRO A 104 17.33 -12.43 -0.30
CA PRO A 104 17.01 -12.41 -1.73
C PRO A 104 15.60 -12.88 -2.07
N SER A 105 15.10 -13.91 -1.40
CA SER A 105 13.76 -14.45 -1.66
C SER A 105 12.62 -13.49 -1.41
N LEU A 106 12.84 -12.42 -0.64
CA LEU A 106 11.81 -11.40 -0.39
C LEU A 106 11.50 -10.55 -1.63
N ILE A 107 12.45 -10.41 -2.55
CA ILE A 107 12.29 -9.65 -3.79
C ILE A 107 12.16 -10.58 -5.02
N ASP A 108 12.43 -11.87 -4.89
CA ASP A 108 12.56 -12.79 -6.01
C ASP A 108 11.29 -12.85 -6.87
N PHE A 109 10.12 -12.96 -6.23
CA PHE A 109 8.84 -12.96 -6.93
C PHE A 109 8.66 -11.67 -7.74
N SER A 110 8.80 -10.51 -7.10
CA SER A 110 8.62 -9.21 -7.76
C SER A 110 9.65 -8.99 -8.86
N ASN A 111 10.90 -9.39 -8.63
CA ASN A 111 11.97 -9.30 -9.63
C ASN A 111 11.64 -10.13 -10.88
N HIS A 112 11.07 -11.32 -10.68
CA HIS A 112 10.67 -12.18 -11.79
C HIS A 112 9.42 -11.67 -12.51
N ALA A 113 8.38 -11.30 -11.75
CA ALA A 113 7.06 -10.97 -12.30
C ALA A 113 7.02 -9.57 -12.94
N PHE A 114 7.69 -8.58 -12.34
CA PHE A 114 7.54 -7.18 -12.71
C PHE A 114 8.82 -6.52 -13.25
N TYR A 115 9.99 -6.94 -12.78
CA TYR A 115 11.26 -6.26 -13.13
C TYR A 115 12.10 -7.03 -14.14
N GLY A 116 11.56 -8.10 -14.76
CA GLY A 116 12.27 -8.86 -15.79
C GLY A 116 13.62 -9.43 -15.35
N LYS A 117 13.75 -9.76 -14.05
CA LYS A 117 14.99 -10.27 -13.42
C LYS A 117 16.18 -9.31 -13.47
N ARG A 118 15.90 -7.99 -13.57
CA ARG A 118 16.95 -6.96 -13.68
C ARG A 118 17.57 -6.59 -12.34
N LEU A 119 16.86 -6.85 -11.22
CA LEU A 119 17.34 -6.50 -9.89
C LEU A 119 18.36 -7.54 -9.40
N ILE A 120 19.44 -7.03 -8.82
CA ILE A 120 20.50 -7.82 -8.21
C ILE A 120 20.33 -7.68 -6.69
N PRO A 121 19.71 -8.66 -6.01
CA PRO A 121 19.54 -8.60 -4.58
C PRO A 121 20.86 -8.81 -3.86
N MET A 122 21.03 -8.12 -2.72
CA MET A 122 22.17 -8.38 -1.84
C MET A 122 22.02 -9.75 -1.18
N PRO A 123 23.13 -10.49 -1.00
CA PRO A 123 23.09 -11.79 -0.34
C PRO A 123 22.65 -11.65 1.13
N ALA A 124 21.93 -12.66 1.62
CA ALA A 124 21.54 -12.71 3.03
C ALA A 124 22.77 -12.82 3.95
N LYS A 125 22.76 -12.08 5.04
CA LYS A 125 23.82 -12.15 6.06
C LYS A 125 23.76 -13.41 6.89
N VAL A 126 22.56 -13.97 7.06
CA VAL A 126 22.27 -15.17 7.84
C VAL A 126 21.23 -15.99 7.07
N GLU A 127 21.42 -17.28 7.05
CA GLU A 127 20.45 -18.18 6.44
C GLU A 127 19.24 -18.36 7.36
N TYR A 128 18.04 -18.06 6.86
CA TYR A 128 16.77 -18.25 7.55
C TYR A 128 15.63 -18.39 6.53
N LYS A 129 14.46 -18.83 6.95
CA LYS A 129 13.27 -18.90 6.10
C LYS A 129 12.51 -17.56 6.15
N PRO A 130 12.67 -16.68 5.14
CA PRO A 130 12.14 -15.30 5.21
C PRO A 130 10.62 -15.21 4.98
N ILE A 131 10.02 -16.22 4.34
CA ILE A 131 8.59 -16.24 4.02
C ILE A 131 7.98 -17.49 4.65
N GLN A 132 6.88 -17.28 5.39
CA GLN A 132 6.07 -18.36 5.96
C GLN A 132 4.63 -18.21 5.50
N TYR A 133 4.05 -19.27 5.01
CA TYR A 133 2.62 -19.34 4.70
C TYR A 133 1.92 -20.08 5.84
N ILE A 134 0.83 -19.50 6.33
CA ILE A 134 0.01 -20.07 7.40
C ILE A 134 -1.42 -20.14 6.87
N GLU A 135 -1.88 -21.36 6.61
CA GLU A 135 -3.25 -21.60 6.18
C GLU A 135 -4.20 -21.52 7.37
N VAL A 136 -5.30 -20.79 7.18
CA VAL A 136 -6.37 -20.64 8.17
C VAL A 136 -7.68 -21.09 7.53
N ASN A 137 -8.33 -22.09 8.13
CA ASN A 137 -9.64 -22.58 7.71
C ASN A 137 -10.75 -21.63 8.22
N GLY A 138 -10.75 -20.40 7.73
CA GLY A 138 -11.73 -19.38 8.09
C GLY A 138 -12.71 -19.13 6.95
N ILE A 139 -13.87 -18.56 7.30
CA ILE A 139 -14.88 -18.11 6.33
C ILE A 139 -14.70 -16.62 6.13
N TYR A 140 -14.60 -16.21 4.87
CA TYR A 140 -14.62 -14.79 4.50
C TYR A 140 -16.08 -14.35 4.31
N GLU A 141 -16.58 -13.54 5.23
CA GLU A 141 -17.95 -13.04 5.26
C GLU A 141 -17.94 -11.55 5.67
N ASP A 142 -18.82 -10.76 5.10
CA ASP A 142 -18.89 -9.30 5.35
C ASP A 142 -17.55 -8.58 5.19
N SER A 143 -16.76 -8.97 4.19
CA SER A 143 -15.43 -8.42 3.91
C SER A 143 -14.39 -8.66 5.02
N VAL A 144 -14.60 -9.64 5.90
CA VAL A 144 -13.66 -10.01 6.95
C VAL A 144 -13.50 -11.52 7.09
N ASN A 145 -12.34 -11.96 7.56
CA ASN A 145 -12.09 -13.31 8.04
C ASN A 145 -11.70 -13.27 9.52
N ARG A 146 -12.64 -13.66 10.38
CA ARG A 146 -12.49 -13.59 11.85
C ARG A 146 -11.42 -14.54 12.38
N ASP A 147 -11.29 -15.71 11.76
CA ASP A 147 -10.32 -16.70 12.22
C ASP A 147 -8.91 -16.32 11.80
N GLU A 148 -8.76 -15.69 10.65
CA GLU A 148 -7.50 -15.11 10.22
C GLU A 148 -7.08 -13.95 11.15
N ALA A 149 -8.00 -13.07 11.53
CA ALA A 149 -7.72 -12.02 12.51
C ALA A 149 -7.24 -12.60 13.86
N LYS A 150 -7.87 -13.66 14.36
CA LYS A 150 -7.41 -14.36 15.58
C LYS A 150 -6.01 -14.97 15.40
N GLN A 151 -5.73 -15.54 14.22
CA GLN A 151 -4.41 -16.09 13.93
C GLN A 151 -3.33 -15.00 13.88
N VAL A 152 -3.62 -13.82 13.32
CA VAL A 152 -2.73 -12.66 13.39
C VAL A 152 -2.41 -12.29 14.84
N ILE A 153 -3.42 -12.25 15.72
CA ILE A 153 -3.21 -12.00 17.15
C ILE A 153 -2.36 -13.09 17.79
N ASN A 154 -2.62 -14.36 17.46
CA ASN A 154 -1.81 -15.49 17.94
C ASN A 154 -0.34 -15.33 17.53
N ILE A 155 -0.06 -14.92 16.30
CA ILE A 155 1.30 -14.66 15.83
C ILE A 155 1.95 -13.54 16.66
N LEU A 156 1.27 -12.42 16.85
CA LEU A 156 1.77 -11.31 17.65
C LEU A 156 2.11 -11.74 19.08
N LEU A 157 1.21 -12.47 19.74
CA LEU A 157 1.36 -12.84 21.14
C LEU A 157 2.36 -14.00 21.35
N ASN A 158 2.40 -14.97 20.46
CA ASN A 158 3.12 -16.22 20.69
C ASN A 158 4.35 -16.44 19.83
N HIS A 159 4.39 -15.85 18.62
CA HIS A 159 5.47 -16.09 17.67
C HIS A 159 6.47 -14.93 17.57
N VAL A 160 6.04 -13.68 17.73
CA VAL A 160 6.95 -12.54 17.83
C VAL A 160 7.68 -12.59 19.16
N LYS A 161 9.00 -12.74 19.13
CA LYS A 161 9.87 -12.86 20.31
C LYS A 161 10.88 -11.73 20.34
N PRO A 162 11.28 -11.26 21.54
CA PRO A 162 12.37 -10.31 21.65
C PRO A 162 13.70 -10.97 21.29
N ASN A 163 14.66 -10.16 20.86
CA ASN A 163 16.04 -10.58 20.64
C ASN A 163 16.75 -10.87 21.98
N LYS A 164 18.04 -11.22 21.91
CA LYS A 164 18.86 -11.53 23.11
C LYS A 164 19.00 -10.35 24.07
N GLU A 165 18.78 -9.14 23.60
CA GLU A 165 18.82 -7.89 24.38
C GLU A 165 17.45 -7.50 24.96
N GLY A 166 16.41 -8.31 24.72
CA GLY A 166 15.05 -8.05 25.18
C GLY A 166 14.25 -7.11 24.29
N LYS A 167 14.78 -6.67 23.13
CA LYS A 167 14.11 -5.78 22.20
C LYS A 167 13.25 -6.59 21.20
N TYR A 168 12.00 -6.21 21.07
CA TYR A 168 11.10 -6.78 20.05
C TYR A 168 11.45 -6.27 18.65
N PRO A 169 11.27 -7.10 17.61
CA PRO A 169 11.36 -6.63 16.23
C PRO A 169 10.18 -5.69 15.93
N SER A 170 10.37 -4.80 14.99
CA SER A 170 9.29 -3.98 14.45
C SER A 170 8.30 -4.83 13.64
N VAL A 171 6.99 -4.58 13.79
CA VAL A 171 5.95 -5.41 13.18
C VAL A 171 4.94 -4.57 12.41
N GLY A 172 4.70 -4.93 11.16
CA GLY A 172 3.62 -4.38 10.36
C GLY A 172 2.57 -5.44 10.05
N ILE A 173 1.29 -5.08 10.13
CA ILE A 173 0.19 -5.91 9.68
C ILE A 173 -0.45 -5.24 8.49
N ALA A 174 -0.47 -5.94 7.36
CA ALA A 174 -1.05 -5.51 6.10
C ALA A 174 -2.36 -6.23 5.85
N THR A 175 -3.40 -5.51 5.43
CA THR A 175 -4.69 -6.09 5.05
C THR A 175 -5.10 -5.64 3.65
N PHE A 176 -5.89 -6.45 2.95
CA PHE A 176 -6.38 -6.10 1.61
C PHE A 176 -7.55 -5.10 1.66
N ASN A 177 -8.21 -4.94 2.80
CA ASN A 177 -9.32 -4.01 2.94
C ASN A 177 -9.39 -3.38 4.35
N LEU A 178 -10.19 -2.32 4.48
CA LEU A 178 -10.36 -1.57 5.72
C LEU A 178 -11.16 -2.32 6.79
N TYR A 179 -12.09 -3.20 6.40
CA TYR A 179 -12.91 -3.95 7.36
C TYR A 179 -12.07 -4.97 8.13
N GLN A 180 -11.22 -5.73 7.41
CA GLN A 180 -10.28 -6.66 8.04
C GLN A 180 -9.27 -5.94 8.94
N ARG A 181 -8.76 -4.78 8.49
CA ARG A 181 -7.89 -3.93 9.31
C ARG A 181 -8.56 -3.53 10.61
N ASN A 182 -9.80 -3.03 10.55
CA ASN A 182 -10.54 -2.58 11.72
C ASN A 182 -10.83 -3.75 12.68
N LEU A 183 -11.20 -4.92 12.15
CA LEU A 183 -11.38 -6.13 12.94
C LEU A 183 -10.10 -6.51 13.70
N ILE A 184 -8.93 -6.48 13.04
CA ILE A 184 -7.65 -6.78 13.70
C ILE A 184 -7.36 -5.75 14.81
N LEU A 185 -7.62 -4.46 14.58
CA LEU A 185 -7.47 -3.42 15.61
C LEU A 185 -8.38 -3.64 16.81
N GLU A 186 -9.63 -4.07 16.58
CA GLU A 186 -10.55 -4.44 17.64
C GLU A 186 -10.05 -5.66 18.44
N GLU A 187 -9.58 -6.69 17.77
CA GLU A 187 -9.01 -7.87 18.40
C GLU A 187 -7.76 -7.54 19.24
N ILE A 188 -6.87 -6.67 18.73
CA ILE A 188 -5.74 -6.15 19.51
C ILE A 188 -6.24 -5.44 20.78
N SER A 189 -7.25 -4.60 20.64
CA SER A 189 -7.85 -3.88 21.78
C SER A 189 -8.46 -4.81 22.83
N LYS A 190 -9.16 -5.85 22.38
CA LYS A 190 -9.75 -6.87 23.26
C LYS A 190 -8.69 -7.65 24.04
N VAL A 191 -7.64 -8.13 23.36
CA VAL A 191 -6.60 -8.93 24.04
C VAL A 191 -5.79 -8.12 25.04
N ARG A 192 -5.60 -6.83 24.81
CA ARG A 192 -4.96 -5.92 25.78
C ARG A 192 -5.73 -5.85 27.10
N GLN A 193 -7.07 -5.95 27.05
CA GLN A 193 -7.94 -5.90 28.21
C GLN A 193 -8.03 -7.25 28.93
N LEU A 194 -7.69 -8.36 28.27
CA LEU A 194 -7.82 -9.70 28.85
C LEU A 194 -6.77 -9.99 29.92
N LYS A 195 -5.50 -9.61 29.65
CA LYS A 195 -4.37 -9.91 30.54
C LYS A 195 -3.34 -8.80 30.54
N PRO A 196 -2.81 -8.41 31.71
CA PRO A 196 -1.76 -7.39 31.79
C PRO A 196 -0.50 -7.73 30.99
N GLU A 197 -0.15 -9.01 30.87
CA GLU A 197 1.00 -9.49 30.09
C GLU A 197 0.83 -9.22 28.58
N TYR A 198 -0.40 -9.32 28.06
CA TYR A 198 -0.71 -9.02 26.66
C TYR A 198 -0.65 -7.51 26.39
N ASP A 199 -1.22 -6.72 27.31
CA ASP A 199 -1.13 -5.26 27.19
C ASP A 199 0.33 -4.79 27.22
N LYS A 200 1.12 -5.33 28.16
CA LYS A 200 2.56 -5.04 28.22
C LYS A 200 3.26 -5.41 26.91
N LYS A 201 3.01 -6.61 26.40
CA LYS A 201 3.65 -7.07 25.15
C LYS A 201 3.30 -6.18 23.95
N ILE A 202 2.02 -5.81 23.80
CA ILE A 202 1.60 -4.90 22.72
C ILE A 202 2.21 -3.51 22.93
N ALA A 203 2.32 -3.04 24.17
CA ALA A 203 2.99 -1.78 24.50
C ALA A 203 4.51 -1.83 24.19
N ASP A 204 5.15 -2.96 24.46
CA ASP A 204 6.59 -3.16 24.17
C ASP A 204 6.88 -3.22 22.65
N LEU A 205 5.91 -3.64 21.81
CA LEU A 205 5.99 -3.50 20.35
C LEU A 205 5.91 -2.03 19.91
N GLY A 206 5.30 -1.19 20.74
CA GLY A 206 5.34 0.27 20.69
C GLY A 206 4.78 0.88 19.41
N SER A 207 5.32 2.04 19.05
CA SER A 207 4.97 2.78 17.82
C SER A 207 5.43 2.07 16.53
N GLU A 208 6.26 1.04 16.66
CA GLU A 208 6.75 0.25 15.53
C GLU A 208 5.71 -0.78 15.04
N LEU A 209 4.65 -1.06 15.84
CA LEU A 209 3.51 -1.86 15.41
C LEU A 209 2.51 -0.98 14.64
N PHE A 210 2.22 -1.35 13.41
CA PHE A 210 1.10 -0.76 12.68
C PHE A 210 0.15 -1.82 12.13
N VAL A 211 -1.11 -1.43 11.91
CA VAL A 211 -2.10 -2.18 11.13
C VAL A 211 -2.63 -1.25 10.04
N LYS A 212 -2.33 -1.56 8.80
CA LYS A 212 -2.67 -0.72 7.63
C LYS A 212 -3.23 -1.58 6.49
N ASN A 213 -4.07 -0.99 5.65
CA ASN A 213 -4.38 -1.60 4.36
C ASN A 213 -3.22 -1.39 3.37
N LEU A 214 -3.13 -2.22 2.34
CA LEU A 214 -2.02 -2.24 1.39
C LEU A 214 -1.75 -0.88 0.75
N GLU A 215 -2.79 -0.10 0.46
CA GLU A 215 -2.68 1.24 -0.12
C GLU A 215 -1.89 2.23 0.76
N ASN A 216 -1.92 2.03 2.08
CA ASN A 216 -1.29 2.92 3.05
C ASN A 216 0.06 2.42 3.58
N ILE A 217 0.60 1.33 3.02
CA ILE A 217 1.87 0.73 3.45
C ILE A 217 3.04 1.23 2.62
N GLN A 218 2.78 1.77 1.45
CA GLN A 218 3.84 2.18 0.54
C GLN A 218 4.86 3.08 1.25
N GLY A 219 6.16 2.73 1.13
CA GLY A 219 7.25 3.41 1.83
C GLY A 219 7.55 2.90 3.25
N ASP A 220 6.65 2.12 3.86
CA ASP A 220 6.91 1.51 5.16
C ASP A 220 7.82 0.28 5.06
N GLU A 221 8.62 0.04 6.09
CA GLU A 221 9.41 -1.18 6.26
C GLU A 221 9.38 -1.64 7.70
N ARG A 222 9.36 -2.96 7.93
CA ARG A 222 9.40 -3.58 9.26
C ARG A 222 10.21 -4.87 9.21
N ASP A 223 10.74 -5.27 10.35
CA ASP A 223 11.46 -6.55 10.48
C ASP A 223 10.54 -7.74 10.18
N ILE A 224 9.25 -7.63 10.55
CA ILE A 224 8.23 -8.63 10.30
C ILE A 224 7.02 -7.95 9.66
N ILE A 225 6.58 -8.47 8.53
CA ILE A 225 5.30 -8.10 7.89
C ILE A 225 4.37 -9.31 7.92
N ILE A 226 3.19 -9.13 8.49
CA ILE A 226 2.10 -10.12 8.48
C ILE A 226 1.07 -9.64 7.47
N ILE A 227 0.77 -10.45 6.47
CA ILE A 227 -0.26 -10.14 5.47
C ILE A 227 -1.50 -10.98 5.78
N SER A 228 -2.62 -10.31 5.98
CA SER A 228 -3.95 -10.90 6.17
C SER A 228 -4.77 -10.66 4.90
N THR A 229 -5.26 -11.73 4.27
CA THR A 229 -5.87 -11.70 2.92
C THR A 229 -7.39 -11.69 2.93
#